data_80265135c235a17f9ad90bca583be474
#
_entry.id   80265135c235a17f9ad90bca583be474
#
_cell.length_a   1.000
_cell.length_b   1.000
_cell.length_c   1.000
_cell.angle_alpha   90.00
_cell.angle_beta   90.00
_cell.angle_gamma   90.00
#
_symmetry.space_group_name_H-M   'P 1'
#
loop_
_entity.id
_entity.type
_entity.pdbx_description
1 polymer ?
#
loop_
_entity_poly.entity_id
_entity_poly.type
_entity_poly.pdbx_seq_one_letter_code
_entity_poly.pdbx_strand_id
1 'polypeptide(L)'
;MPKPVEPASHIPSASPLDAARFPRLAIHVGMGQSLMEGVGHGNQRQTLAPVAAGRAVSMRRIPDPRHPQPDAAFQRLIDTGLHNGAETPLVQAAVGLLPALDADEGLLSMNFGRGGFSFARLRKNGTEAVYENWLRALDLHHHLARTNGMTLTRLFVSWIHGQACRAKHAHGYQAEMETLLADLAADFEERVPGGTTLMCVSQLACCDNLYRFAVSQAQFHAARDNPRIIMACPEYPIQRVDGTHMTGAGYAMLGAWHGRALRKTVQTGAKWWPLHMACAIRDGATITVTFVGGEGDLTFDSYSPDQGKVVTGARALPFAGFSWAQTGGEPQDIADVEITGPRQITVTLTGDPAGATGKLVLGHTPAAATRREGFTGGDPRTATGGATNIRTAGSDTDAWGRILHDWAVLQEIEVKEV
;
A
#
# COMPACT_ATOMS: atom_id res chain seq x y z
N MET A 1 -18.69 2.34 -33.53
CA MET A 1 -17.28 2.07 -33.25
C MET A 1 -16.55 3.41 -33.26
N PRO A 2 -15.85 3.82 -32.20
CA PRO A 2 -15.01 4.99 -32.25
C PRO A 2 -13.88 4.74 -33.27
N LYS A 3 -13.55 5.75 -34.10
CA LYS A 3 -12.44 5.64 -35.04
C LYS A 3 -11.13 5.38 -34.30
N PRO A 4 -10.23 4.52 -34.83
CA PRO A 4 -8.89 4.39 -34.31
C PRO A 4 -8.22 5.76 -34.26
N VAL A 5 -7.64 6.11 -33.10
CA VAL A 5 -6.84 7.33 -32.97
C VAL A 5 -5.51 7.03 -33.65
N GLU A 6 -5.23 7.67 -34.78
CA GLU A 6 -3.89 7.65 -35.34
C GLU A 6 -2.92 8.33 -34.37
N PRO A 7 -1.86 7.65 -33.91
CA PRO A 7 -0.87 8.25 -33.03
C PRO A 7 -0.14 9.36 -33.78
N ALA A 8 -0.07 10.53 -33.14
CA ALA A 8 0.72 11.63 -33.67
C ALA A 8 2.18 11.19 -33.83
N SER A 9 2.70 11.29 -35.03
CA SER A 9 4.03 10.80 -35.44
C SER A 9 5.21 11.66 -34.97
N HIS A 10 5.04 12.52 -33.98
CA HIS A 10 6.10 13.43 -33.53
C HIS A 10 6.60 13.06 -32.13
N ILE A 11 7.66 12.26 -32.10
CA ILE A 11 8.51 12.12 -30.90
C ILE A 11 9.51 13.29 -30.95
N PRO A 12 9.60 14.11 -29.89
CA PRO A 12 10.64 15.12 -29.83
C PRO A 12 12.02 14.50 -30.04
N SER A 13 12.91 15.19 -30.75
CA SER A 13 14.25 14.71 -31.13
C SER A 13 15.21 14.38 -30.01
N ALA A 14 14.78 14.44 -28.75
CA ALA A 14 15.48 13.94 -27.57
C ALA A 14 14.47 13.28 -26.64
N SER A 15 14.32 11.96 -26.75
CA SER A 15 13.58 11.18 -25.77
C SER A 15 14.18 11.41 -24.37
N PRO A 16 13.37 11.66 -23.33
CA PRO A 16 13.86 11.72 -21.96
C PRO A 16 14.35 10.36 -21.45
N LEU A 17 14.14 9.29 -22.21
CA LEU A 17 14.61 7.93 -21.96
C LEU A 17 15.70 7.59 -22.99
N ASP A 18 16.83 7.12 -22.49
CA ASP A 18 17.94 6.62 -23.32
C ASP A 18 17.63 5.19 -23.79
N ALA A 19 16.93 5.06 -24.92
CA ALA A 19 16.51 3.78 -25.48
C ALA A 19 17.67 2.90 -25.91
N ALA A 20 18.84 3.47 -26.27
CA ALA A 20 20.02 2.71 -26.62
C ALA A 20 20.63 2.02 -25.38
N ARG A 21 20.56 2.67 -24.22
CA ARG A 21 21.02 2.14 -22.95
C ARG A 21 19.97 1.24 -22.27
N PHE A 22 18.67 1.52 -22.48
CA PHE A 22 17.55 0.81 -21.84
C PHE A 22 16.59 0.27 -22.91
N PRO A 23 16.98 -0.78 -23.66
CA PRO A 23 16.15 -1.36 -24.69
C PRO A 23 14.95 -2.14 -24.13
N ARG A 24 14.89 -2.34 -22.82
CA ARG A 24 13.78 -2.98 -22.11
C ARG A 24 13.09 -1.96 -21.21
N LEU A 25 11.78 -2.08 -21.07
CA LEU A 25 10.97 -1.13 -20.31
C LEU A 25 9.96 -1.85 -19.45
N ALA A 26 10.10 -1.72 -18.14
CA ALA A 26 9.07 -2.11 -17.18
C ALA A 26 8.02 -0.98 -17.07
N ILE A 27 6.79 -1.35 -16.74
CA ILE A 27 5.69 -0.43 -16.46
C ILE A 27 5.37 -0.48 -14.97
N HIS A 28 5.22 0.69 -14.35
CA HIS A 28 4.69 0.86 -13.01
C HIS A 28 3.43 1.73 -13.07
N VAL A 29 2.32 1.23 -12.55
CA VAL A 29 1.06 1.96 -12.50
C VAL A 29 0.57 2.12 -11.07
N GLY A 30 0.17 3.34 -10.74
CA GLY A 30 -0.60 3.61 -9.54
C GLY A 30 -2.09 3.50 -9.85
N MET A 31 -2.80 2.66 -9.12
CA MET A 31 -4.25 2.49 -9.22
C MET A 31 -4.90 2.58 -7.83
N GLY A 32 -6.15 2.96 -7.79
CA GLY A 32 -6.89 3.08 -6.53
C GLY A 32 -7.68 4.37 -6.45
N GLN A 33 -7.70 4.99 -5.28
CA GLN A 33 -8.55 6.16 -5.04
C GLN A 33 -7.75 7.40 -4.62
N SER A 34 -8.36 8.29 -3.85
CA SER A 34 -7.80 9.62 -3.51
C SER A 34 -6.38 9.58 -2.94
N LEU A 35 -6.01 8.55 -2.21
CA LEU A 35 -4.65 8.40 -1.70
C LEU A 35 -3.64 8.13 -2.82
N MET A 36 -4.04 7.43 -3.88
CA MET A 36 -3.18 7.26 -5.06
C MET A 36 -3.09 8.55 -5.89
N GLU A 37 -4.16 9.35 -5.92
CA GLU A 37 -4.15 10.67 -6.58
C GLU A 37 -3.31 11.73 -5.85
N GLY A 38 -2.98 11.51 -4.58
CA GLY A 38 -2.34 12.51 -3.74
C GLY A 38 -3.31 13.60 -3.24
N VAL A 39 -4.58 13.26 -3.04
CA VAL A 39 -5.59 14.21 -2.52
C VAL A 39 -5.26 14.57 -1.07
N GLY A 40 -5.32 15.85 -0.74
CA GLY A 40 -5.16 16.34 0.63
C GLY A 40 -5.05 17.86 0.66
N HIS A 41 -5.79 18.51 1.55
CA HIS A 41 -5.71 19.95 1.71
C HIS A 41 -4.31 20.33 2.24
N GLY A 42 -3.60 21.21 1.52
CA GLY A 42 -2.24 21.59 1.87
C GLY A 42 -1.19 20.51 1.58
N ASN A 43 -1.52 19.47 0.78
CA ASN A 43 -0.51 18.56 0.26
C ASN A 43 0.50 19.33 -0.59
N GLN A 44 1.73 19.42 -0.10
CA GLN A 44 2.84 20.08 -0.78
C GLN A 44 3.71 19.04 -1.46
N ARG A 45 4.06 19.32 -2.72
CA ARG A 45 4.99 18.49 -3.48
C ARG A 45 6.34 18.39 -2.76
N GLN A 46 6.83 17.17 -2.62
CA GLN A 46 8.17 16.85 -2.08
C GLN A 46 9.17 16.61 -3.22
N THR A 47 8.71 16.02 -4.31
CA THR A 47 9.52 15.74 -5.50
C THR A 47 9.56 16.99 -6.39
N LEU A 48 10.53 17.87 -6.15
CA LEU A 48 10.63 19.18 -6.82
C LEU A 48 11.35 19.13 -8.17
N ALA A 49 12.06 18.05 -8.48
CA ALA A 49 12.81 17.86 -9.70
C ALA A 49 12.56 16.47 -10.30
N PRO A 50 12.75 16.30 -11.63
CA PRO A 50 12.70 14.98 -12.24
C PRO A 50 13.70 14.03 -11.60
N VAL A 51 13.27 12.79 -11.36
CA VAL A 51 14.10 11.73 -10.75
C VAL A 51 14.53 10.72 -11.80
N ALA A 52 15.64 10.01 -11.54
CA ALA A 52 16.15 8.94 -12.39
C ALA A 52 16.23 9.32 -13.88
N ALA A 53 16.79 10.51 -14.18
CA ALA A 53 16.90 11.05 -15.53
C ALA A 53 17.55 10.04 -16.49
N GLY A 54 16.93 9.86 -17.66
CA GLY A 54 17.39 8.93 -18.69
C GLY A 54 17.00 7.47 -18.46
N ARG A 55 16.57 7.07 -17.26
CA ARG A 55 16.16 5.69 -16.95
C ARG A 55 14.69 5.54 -16.59
N ALA A 56 14.06 6.58 -16.05
CA ALA A 56 12.63 6.56 -15.71
C ALA A 56 11.90 7.72 -16.39
N VAL A 57 10.70 7.42 -16.86
CA VAL A 57 9.83 8.36 -17.54
C VAL A 57 8.38 8.22 -17.08
N SER A 58 7.59 9.26 -17.37
CA SER A 58 6.13 9.20 -17.35
C SER A 58 5.59 9.66 -18.70
N MET A 59 4.28 9.60 -18.89
CA MET A 59 3.65 10.22 -20.04
C MET A 59 3.25 11.66 -19.74
N ARG A 60 3.33 12.53 -20.75
CA ARG A 60 2.94 13.93 -20.61
C ARG A 60 1.46 14.08 -20.28
N ARG A 61 0.61 13.24 -20.85
CA ARG A 61 -0.82 13.14 -20.51
C ARG A 61 -1.24 11.69 -20.42
N ILE A 62 -1.95 11.37 -19.36
CA ILE A 62 -2.59 10.08 -19.18
C ILE A 62 -4.00 10.18 -19.79
N PRO A 63 -4.50 9.12 -20.43
CA PRO A 63 -5.90 9.08 -20.83
C PRO A 63 -6.79 9.32 -19.60
N ASP A 64 -7.57 10.39 -19.64
CA ASP A 64 -8.52 10.78 -18.61
C ASP A 64 -9.90 10.87 -19.28
N PRO A 65 -11.00 10.46 -18.68
CA PRO A 65 -12.34 10.62 -19.25
C PRO A 65 -12.63 12.06 -19.71
N ARG A 66 -12.03 13.06 -19.05
CA ARG A 66 -12.16 14.48 -19.38
C ARG A 66 -11.24 14.92 -20.52
N HIS A 67 -10.17 14.13 -20.80
CA HIS A 67 -9.16 14.40 -21.80
C HIS A 67 -8.79 13.10 -22.51
N PRO A 68 -9.67 12.57 -23.39
CA PRO A 68 -9.51 11.24 -23.99
C PRO A 68 -8.38 11.12 -25.00
N GLN A 69 -7.72 12.24 -25.37
CA GLN A 69 -6.57 12.25 -26.27
C GLN A 69 -5.27 12.24 -25.46
N PRO A 70 -4.58 11.10 -25.36
CA PRO A 70 -3.27 11.06 -24.71
C PRO A 70 -2.24 11.80 -25.59
N ASP A 71 -1.38 12.59 -24.95
CA ASP A 71 -0.18 13.10 -25.60
C ASP A 71 0.84 11.96 -25.63
N ALA A 72 1.08 11.43 -26.82
CA ALA A 72 1.93 10.27 -27.06
C ALA A 72 3.43 10.58 -26.94
N ALA A 73 3.84 11.25 -25.86
CA ALA A 73 5.24 11.57 -25.63
C ALA A 73 5.66 11.17 -24.22
N PHE A 74 6.84 10.55 -24.12
CA PHE A 74 7.52 10.40 -22.85
C PHE A 74 7.94 11.76 -22.30
N GLN A 75 7.83 11.91 -20.99
CA GLN A 75 8.41 13.02 -20.24
C GLN A 75 9.26 12.49 -19.11
N ARG A 76 10.15 13.33 -18.57
CA ARG A 76 10.92 12.98 -17.37
C ARG A 76 9.97 12.63 -16.22
N LEU A 77 10.34 11.61 -15.45
CA LEU A 77 9.56 11.24 -14.29
C LEU A 77 9.63 12.34 -13.23
N ILE A 78 8.49 12.97 -13.04
CA ILE A 78 8.27 13.99 -12.02
C ILE A 78 6.86 13.77 -11.45
N ASP A 79 6.64 14.14 -10.21
CA ASP A 79 5.28 14.11 -9.68
C ASP A 79 4.46 15.24 -10.30
N THR A 80 3.59 14.86 -11.19
CA THR A 80 2.71 15.81 -11.88
C THR A 80 1.37 15.96 -11.20
N GLY A 81 1.12 15.16 -10.17
CA GLY A 81 -0.12 15.09 -9.39
C GLY A 81 -1.37 15.41 -10.20
N LEU A 82 -2.36 14.57 -10.23
CA LEU A 82 -3.63 14.84 -10.93
C LEU A 82 -4.34 16.12 -10.42
N HIS A 83 -3.92 16.60 -9.24
CA HIS A 83 -4.41 17.81 -8.59
C HIS A 83 -3.28 18.81 -8.35
N ASN A 84 -3.12 19.79 -9.25
CA ASN A 84 -2.33 21.03 -9.08
C ASN A 84 -0.91 20.86 -8.51
N GLY A 85 -0.23 19.77 -8.86
CA GLY A 85 1.16 19.57 -8.46
C GLY A 85 1.34 19.06 -7.04
N ALA A 86 0.37 18.37 -6.48
CA ALA A 86 0.49 17.65 -5.21
C ALA A 86 1.45 16.45 -5.32
N GLU A 87 2.00 16.00 -4.19
CA GLU A 87 2.78 14.77 -4.11
C GLU A 87 1.86 13.56 -4.22
N THR A 88 2.32 12.52 -4.93
CA THR A 88 1.66 11.21 -4.98
C THR A 88 2.61 10.11 -4.53
N PRO A 89 2.12 8.91 -4.17
CA PRO A 89 3.01 7.79 -3.86
C PRO A 89 3.83 7.30 -5.07
N LEU A 90 3.41 7.63 -6.28
CA LEU A 90 3.89 7.03 -7.51
C LEU A 90 5.39 7.19 -7.73
N VAL A 91 5.90 8.43 -7.60
CA VAL A 91 7.31 8.73 -7.94
C VAL A 91 8.26 8.04 -6.98
N GLN A 92 7.96 8.06 -5.68
CA GLN A 92 8.82 7.42 -4.69
C GLN A 92 8.75 5.88 -4.79
N ALA A 93 7.60 5.32 -5.19
CA ALA A 93 7.50 3.89 -5.49
C ALA A 93 8.37 3.53 -6.70
N ALA A 94 8.34 4.33 -7.76
CA ALA A 94 9.19 4.16 -8.92
C ALA A 94 10.69 4.23 -8.56
N VAL A 95 11.10 5.26 -7.80
CA VAL A 95 12.49 5.43 -7.35
C VAL A 95 12.96 4.25 -6.50
N GLY A 96 12.12 3.77 -5.58
CA GLY A 96 12.42 2.62 -4.73
C GLY A 96 12.52 1.29 -5.48
N LEU A 97 11.78 1.15 -6.59
CA LEU A 97 11.77 -0.04 -7.45
C LEU A 97 12.98 -0.10 -8.39
N LEU A 98 13.42 1.03 -8.94
CA LEU A 98 14.45 1.11 -9.97
C LEU A 98 15.72 0.28 -9.71
N PRO A 99 16.25 0.20 -8.46
CA PRO A 99 17.46 -0.60 -8.18
C PRO A 99 17.26 -2.11 -8.37
N ALA A 100 16.01 -2.59 -8.50
CA ALA A 100 15.71 -4.00 -8.72
C ALA A 100 15.52 -4.36 -10.19
N LEU A 101 15.47 -3.38 -11.08
CA LEU A 101 15.38 -3.61 -12.51
C LEU A 101 16.75 -3.96 -13.09
N ASP A 102 16.75 -4.76 -14.13
CA ASP A 102 17.97 -5.15 -14.84
C ASP A 102 18.71 -3.90 -15.36
N ALA A 103 20.03 -4.03 -15.56
CA ALA A 103 20.89 -2.90 -15.92
C ALA A 103 20.49 -2.23 -17.24
N ASP A 104 19.85 -2.98 -18.15
CA ASP A 104 19.36 -2.56 -19.45
C ASP A 104 17.85 -2.23 -19.46
N GLU A 105 17.22 -2.17 -18.28
CA GLU A 105 15.78 -1.93 -18.15
C GLU A 105 15.48 -0.55 -17.57
N GLY A 106 14.67 0.21 -18.29
CA GLY A 106 14.07 1.47 -17.85
C GLY A 106 12.71 1.26 -17.20
N LEU A 107 12.12 2.34 -16.70
CA LEU A 107 10.82 2.33 -16.04
C LEU A 107 9.90 3.42 -16.60
N LEU A 108 8.69 3.03 -16.97
CA LEU A 108 7.58 3.95 -17.27
C LEU A 108 6.60 3.94 -16.11
N SER A 109 6.34 5.09 -15.51
CA SER A 109 5.47 5.19 -14.34
C SER A 109 4.29 6.12 -14.56
N MET A 110 3.07 5.68 -14.17
CA MET A 110 1.82 6.40 -14.40
C MET A 110 0.79 6.21 -13.29
N ASN A 111 -0.09 7.21 -13.14
CA ASN A 111 -1.11 7.24 -12.11
C ASN A 111 -2.54 7.21 -12.70
N PHE A 112 -3.33 6.22 -12.27
CA PHE A 112 -4.76 6.04 -12.61
C PHE A 112 -5.64 6.08 -11.36
N GLY A 113 -5.19 6.67 -10.26
CA GLY A 113 -6.01 6.90 -9.07
C GLY A 113 -7.23 7.75 -9.38
N ARG A 114 -8.36 7.47 -8.69
CA ARG A 114 -9.61 8.25 -8.79
C ARG A 114 -10.29 8.35 -7.44
N GLY A 115 -10.38 9.56 -6.93
CA GLY A 115 -10.93 9.87 -5.61
C GLY A 115 -12.35 9.35 -5.43
N GLY A 116 -12.60 8.66 -4.32
CA GLY A 116 -13.91 8.17 -3.92
C GLY A 116 -14.47 7.01 -4.77
N PHE A 117 -13.69 6.43 -5.69
CA PHE A 117 -14.17 5.35 -6.54
C PHE A 117 -14.11 4.00 -5.81
N SER A 118 -15.19 3.22 -5.92
CA SER A 118 -15.26 1.82 -5.50
C SER A 118 -14.71 0.88 -6.58
N PHE A 119 -14.49 -0.39 -6.26
CA PHE A 119 -14.11 -1.40 -7.26
C PHE A 119 -15.03 -1.42 -8.48
N ALA A 120 -16.34 -1.34 -8.27
CA ALA A 120 -17.32 -1.32 -9.37
C ALA A 120 -17.06 -0.23 -10.42
N ARG A 121 -16.35 0.84 -10.04
CA ARG A 121 -15.99 1.97 -10.92
C ARG A 121 -14.59 1.84 -11.49
N LEU A 122 -13.70 1.08 -10.84
CA LEU A 122 -12.28 0.98 -11.19
C LEU A 122 -11.95 -0.29 -12.00
N ARG A 123 -12.75 -1.35 -11.85
CA ARG A 123 -12.52 -2.66 -12.48
C ARG A 123 -12.76 -2.66 -13.98
N LYS A 124 -12.33 -3.72 -14.65
CA LYS A 124 -12.66 -4.02 -16.06
C LYS A 124 -14.18 -4.05 -16.26
N ASN A 125 -14.67 -3.41 -17.32
CA ASN A 125 -16.08 -3.19 -17.56
C ASN A 125 -16.81 -2.50 -16.38
N GLY A 126 -16.10 -1.64 -15.66
CA GLY A 126 -16.66 -0.85 -14.57
C GLY A 126 -17.62 0.23 -15.06
N THR A 127 -18.27 0.90 -14.12
CA THR A 127 -19.23 1.98 -14.46
C THR A 127 -18.55 3.27 -14.91
N GLU A 128 -17.21 3.33 -14.80
CA GLU A 128 -16.38 4.46 -15.24
C GLU A 128 -15.25 3.93 -16.11
N ALA A 129 -14.80 4.72 -17.06
CA ALA A 129 -13.79 4.31 -18.05
C ALA A 129 -12.33 4.31 -17.51
N VAL A 130 -12.11 4.02 -16.22
CA VAL A 130 -10.77 4.05 -15.61
C VAL A 130 -9.92 2.89 -16.12
N TYR A 131 -10.48 1.70 -16.12
CA TYR A 131 -9.78 0.50 -16.63
C TYR A 131 -9.54 0.59 -18.13
N GLU A 132 -10.53 1.05 -18.89
CA GLU A 132 -10.44 1.24 -20.34
C GLU A 132 -9.40 2.31 -20.71
N ASN A 133 -9.25 3.35 -19.89
CA ASN A 133 -8.20 4.34 -20.05
C ASN A 133 -6.80 3.75 -19.78
N TRP A 134 -6.70 2.85 -18.80
CA TRP A 134 -5.49 2.06 -18.57
C TRP A 134 -5.15 1.21 -19.82
N LEU A 135 -6.11 0.49 -20.39
CA LEU A 135 -5.88 -0.30 -21.61
C LEU A 135 -5.41 0.55 -22.79
N ARG A 136 -6.06 1.71 -23.02
CA ARG A 136 -5.61 2.66 -24.06
C ARG A 136 -4.19 3.16 -23.82
N ALA A 137 -3.86 3.44 -22.57
CA ALA A 137 -2.49 3.83 -22.21
C ALA A 137 -1.51 2.68 -22.47
N LEU A 138 -1.85 1.46 -22.11
CA LEU A 138 -1.02 0.28 -22.33
C LEU A 138 -0.76 0.06 -23.84
N ASP A 139 -1.79 0.16 -24.68
CA ASP A 139 -1.65 0.08 -26.14
C ASP A 139 -0.71 1.16 -26.67
N LEU A 140 -0.84 2.38 -26.17
CA LEU A 140 0.03 3.49 -26.53
C LEU A 140 1.47 3.28 -26.09
N HIS A 141 1.68 2.75 -24.87
CA HIS A 141 3.04 2.43 -24.37
C HIS A 141 3.70 1.33 -25.19
N HIS A 142 2.94 0.31 -25.54
CA HIS A 142 3.43 -0.76 -26.40
C HIS A 142 3.85 -0.21 -27.77
N HIS A 143 3.03 0.66 -28.35
CA HIS A 143 3.37 1.35 -29.60
C HIS A 143 4.62 2.21 -29.47
N LEU A 144 4.70 3.08 -28.45
CA LEU A 144 5.84 3.96 -28.21
C LEU A 144 7.14 3.17 -27.94
N ALA A 145 7.07 2.12 -27.14
CA ALA A 145 8.21 1.27 -26.88
C ALA A 145 8.76 0.69 -28.20
N ARG A 146 7.90 0.05 -28.99
CA ARG A 146 8.28 -0.54 -30.29
C ARG A 146 8.86 0.47 -31.26
N THR A 147 8.25 1.65 -31.38
CA THR A 147 8.70 2.72 -32.28
C THR A 147 10.08 3.24 -31.89
N ASN A 148 10.44 3.15 -30.60
CA ASN A 148 11.76 3.53 -30.09
C ASN A 148 12.72 2.34 -29.99
N GLY A 149 12.40 1.17 -30.54
CA GLY A 149 13.27 -0.02 -30.49
C GLY A 149 13.34 -0.69 -29.11
N MET A 150 12.36 -0.42 -28.24
CA MET A 150 12.26 -1.01 -26.90
C MET A 150 11.19 -2.09 -26.84
N THR A 151 11.34 -2.99 -25.83
CA THR A 151 10.36 -4.03 -25.51
C THR A 151 9.82 -3.84 -24.11
N LEU A 152 8.50 -4.02 -23.93
CA LEU A 152 7.90 -4.08 -22.60
C LEU A 152 8.19 -5.45 -21.94
N THR A 153 8.35 -5.46 -20.62
CA THR A 153 8.80 -6.66 -19.89
C THR A 153 7.91 -7.05 -18.71
N ARG A 154 7.58 -6.08 -17.85
CA ARG A 154 6.92 -6.31 -16.56
C ARG A 154 5.88 -5.23 -16.27
N LEU A 155 4.84 -5.61 -15.55
CA LEU A 155 3.86 -4.69 -14.99
C LEU A 155 3.93 -4.76 -13.45
N PHE A 156 4.17 -3.61 -12.84
CA PHE A 156 4.06 -3.40 -11.41
C PHE A 156 2.86 -2.50 -11.14
N VAL A 157 2.00 -2.91 -10.21
CA VAL A 157 0.80 -2.16 -9.84
C VAL A 157 0.92 -1.75 -8.38
N SER A 158 0.88 -0.45 -8.09
CA SER A 158 0.66 0.05 -6.73
C SER A 158 -0.84 0.29 -6.54
N TRP A 159 -1.48 -0.54 -5.72
CA TRP A 159 -2.90 -0.47 -5.41
C TRP A 159 -3.12 0.15 -4.03
N ILE A 160 -3.70 1.36 -4.00
CA ILE A 160 -4.02 2.10 -2.77
C ILE A 160 -5.51 2.42 -2.76
N HIS A 161 -6.26 1.64 -1.99
CA HIS A 161 -7.71 1.65 -2.03
C HIS A 161 -8.29 1.11 -0.71
N GLY A 162 -9.56 1.40 -0.44
CA GLY A 162 -10.30 0.83 0.69
C GLY A 162 -11.05 1.88 1.51
N GLN A 163 -10.57 3.11 1.56
CA GLN A 163 -11.11 4.20 2.38
C GLN A 163 -12.55 4.55 2.03
N ALA A 164 -12.94 4.45 0.75
CA ALA A 164 -14.31 4.67 0.28
C ALA A 164 -15.19 3.41 0.31
N CYS A 165 -14.66 2.28 0.80
CA CYS A 165 -15.45 1.05 0.91
C CYS A 165 -16.51 1.17 2.00
N ARG A 166 -17.71 0.67 1.68
CA ARG A 166 -18.85 0.56 2.61
C ARG A 166 -19.01 -0.88 3.06
N ALA A 167 -19.76 -1.12 4.13
CA ALA A 167 -19.99 -2.44 4.71
C ALA A 167 -20.30 -3.54 3.68
N LYS A 168 -21.14 -3.25 2.69
CA LYS A 168 -21.51 -4.20 1.63
C LYS A 168 -20.35 -4.65 0.73
N HIS A 169 -19.23 -3.95 0.73
CA HIS A 169 -18.06 -4.26 -0.09
C HIS A 169 -16.98 -5.01 0.69
N ALA A 170 -17.07 -5.05 2.02
CA ALA A 170 -16.03 -5.67 2.84
C ALA A 170 -15.91 -7.17 2.61
N HIS A 171 -17.04 -7.86 2.50
CA HIS A 171 -17.06 -9.32 2.33
C HIS A 171 -16.55 -9.84 0.98
N GLY A 172 -16.52 -9.01 -0.05
CA GLY A 172 -16.04 -9.38 -1.39
C GLY A 172 -14.66 -8.79 -1.74
N TYR A 173 -14.08 -8.00 -0.85
CA TYR A 173 -12.93 -7.16 -1.17
C TYR A 173 -11.71 -7.95 -1.65
N GLN A 174 -11.38 -9.07 -1.00
CA GLN A 174 -10.28 -9.95 -1.42
C GLN A 174 -10.50 -10.47 -2.85
N ALA A 175 -11.67 -11.04 -3.13
CA ALA A 175 -12.01 -11.60 -4.43
C ALA A 175 -12.02 -10.51 -5.54
N GLU A 176 -12.53 -9.32 -5.23
CA GLU A 176 -12.50 -8.19 -6.17
C GLU A 176 -11.06 -7.76 -6.50
N MET A 177 -10.17 -7.75 -5.52
CA MET A 177 -8.75 -7.39 -5.71
C MET A 177 -8.00 -8.47 -6.52
N GLU A 178 -8.25 -9.74 -6.24
CA GLU A 178 -7.68 -10.86 -6.99
C GLU A 178 -8.19 -10.89 -8.44
N THR A 179 -9.46 -10.60 -8.66
CA THR A 179 -10.06 -10.47 -10.00
C THR A 179 -9.41 -9.32 -10.77
N LEU A 180 -9.26 -8.15 -10.15
CA LEU A 180 -8.60 -7.00 -10.78
C LEU A 180 -7.16 -7.35 -11.20
N LEU A 181 -6.39 -8.02 -10.33
CA LEU A 181 -5.04 -8.45 -10.69
C LEU A 181 -5.05 -9.46 -11.84
N ALA A 182 -6.00 -10.39 -11.85
CA ALA A 182 -6.12 -11.38 -12.94
C ALA A 182 -6.43 -10.68 -14.27
N ASP A 183 -7.35 -9.72 -14.28
CA ASP A 183 -7.69 -8.93 -15.47
C ASP A 183 -6.47 -8.14 -15.97
N LEU A 184 -5.79 -7.41 -15.07
CA LEU A 184 -4.58 -6.63 -15.42
C LEU A 184 -3.47 -7.52 -15.99
N ALA A 185 -3.27 -8.70 -15.40
CA ALA A 185 -2.26 -9.63 -15.84
C ALA A 185 -2.60 -10.23 -17.21
N ALA A 186 -3.86 -10.60 -17.43
CA ALA A 186 -4.30 -11.15 -18.72
C ALA A 186 -4.20 -10.11 -19.84
N ASP A 187 -4.65 -8.88 -19.60
CA ASP A 187 -4.58 -7.82 -20.59
C ASP A 187 -3.13 -7.38 -20.88
N PHE A 188 -2.25 -7.47 -19.89
CA PHE A 188 -0.82 -7.21 -20.08
C PHE A 188 -0.15 -8.34 -20.88
N GLU A 189 -0.38 -9.60 -20.51
CA GLU A 189 0.16 -10.79 -21.18
C GLU A 189 -0.27 -10.88 -22.66
N GLU A 190 -1.53 -10.48 -22.97
CA GLU A 190 -2.03 -10.43 -24.35
C GLU A 190 -1.17 -9.50 -25.23
N ARG A 191 -0.67 -8.41 -24.66
CA ARG A 191 0.15 -7.41 -25.37
C ARG A 191 1.65 -7.64 -25.27
N VAL A 192 2.07 -8.31 -24.21
CA VAL A 192 3.46 -8.56 -23.84
C VAL A 192 3.60 -10.04 -23.47
N PRO A 193 3.63 -10.95 -24.45
CA PRO A 193 3.76 -12.40 -24.20
C PRO A 193 4.98 -12.73 -23.35
N GLY A 194 4.77 -13.47 -22.25
CA GLY A 194 5.79 -13.77 -21.25
C GLY A 194 6.03 -12.64 -20.23
N GLY A 195 5.26 -11.56 -20.32
CA GLY A 195 5.32 -10.46 -19.36
C GLY A 195 4.76 -10.87 -17.99
N THR A 196 5.37 -10.37 -16.93
CA THR A 196 4.95 -10.68 -15.55
C THR A 196 4.24 -9.52 -14.90
N THR A 197 3.29 -9.81 -13.99
CA THR A 197 2.53 -8.79 -13.26
C THR A 197 2.61 -9.04 -11.76
N LEU A 198 2.98 -8.01 -11.00
CA LEU A 198 2.96 -7.97 -9.54
C LEU A 198 2.13 -6.79 -9.06
N MET A 199 1.31 -6.99 -8.04
CA MET A 199 0.54 -5.94 -7.37
C MET A 199 1.08 -5.73 -5.97
N CYS A 200 1.38 -4.49 -5.62
CA CYS A 200 1.78 -4.07 -4.29
C CYS A 200 0.64 -3.26 -3.66
N VAL A 201 0.27 -3.61 -2.43
CA VAL A 201 -0.83 -3.00 -1.70
C VAL A 201 -0.35 -2.41 -0.38
N SER A 202 -0.96 -1.32 0.08
CA SER A 202 -0.89 -0.89 1.47
C SER A 202 -2.11 -1.40 2.22
N GLN A 203 -1.95 -1.64 3.53
CA GLN A 203 -3.07 -2.01 4.37
C GLN A 203 -3.79 -0.77 4.87
N LEU A 204 -5.09 -0.71 4.58
CA LEU A 204 -5.98 0.31 5.10
C LEU A 204 -5.89 0.42 6.62
N ALA A 205 -5.71 1.62 7.15
CA ALA A 205 -5.61 1.87 8.58
C ALA A 205 -6.66 2.83 9.14
N CYS A 206 -7.45 3.50 8.32
CA CYS A 206 -8.60 4.28 8.80
C CYS A 206 -9.78 3.35 9.16
N CYS A 207 -9.55 2.48 10.15
CA CYS A 207 -10.49 1.45 10.58
C CYS A 207 -11.36 1.97 11.73
N ASP A 208 -12.13 3.03 11.46
CA ASP A 208 -13.07 3.63 12.42
C ASP A 208 -14.31 2.77 12.72
N ASN A 209 -14.44 1.65 12.01
CA ASN A 209 -15.54 0.72 12.16
C ASN A 209 -15.17 -0.69 11.67
N LEU A 210 -16.01 -1.68 12.02
CA LEU A 210 -15.75 -3.10 11.74
C LEU A 210 -15.60 -3.41 10.25
N TYR A 211 -16.34 -2.76 9.35
CA TYR A 211 -16.23 -3.09 7.93
C TYR A 211 -14.93 -2.59 7.30
N ARG A 212 -14.36 -1.47 7.79
CA ARG A 212 -13.05 -1.01 7.32
C ARG A 212 -11.92 -1.89 7.85
N PHE A 213 -12.05 -2.39 9.08
CA PHE A 213 -11.15 -3.42 9.58
C PHE A 213 -11.25 -4.72 8.76
N ALA A 214 -12.46 -5.14 8.37
CA ALA A 214 -12.63 -6.28 7.45
C ALA A 214 -11.95 -6.07 6.09
N VAL A 215 -11.95 -4.84 5.56
CA VAL A 215 -11.17 -4.50 4.35
C VAL A 215 -9.67 -4.63 4.60
N SER A 216 -9.15 -4.16 5.74
CA SER A 216 -7.74 -4.33 6.12
C SER A 216 -7.34 -5.80 6.20
N GLN A 217 -8.22 -6.65 6.78
CA GLN A 217 -8.03 -8.10 6.83
C GLN A 217 -8.05 -8.72 5.43
N ALA A 218 -9.00 -8.32 4.58
CA ALA A 218 -9.09 -8.81 3.20
C ALA A 218 -7.85 -8.46 2.37
N GLN A 219 -7.25 -7.28 2.57
CA GLN A 219 -5.98 -6.90 1.94
C GLN A 219 -4.83 -7.79 2.40
N PHE A 220 -4.76 -8.07 3.72
CA PHE A 220 -3.76 -8.98 4.27
C PHE A 220 -3.94 -10.41 3.75
N HIS A 221 -5.18 -10.92 3.74
CA HIS A 221 -5.48 -12.26 3.24
C HIS A 221 -5.18 -12.39 1.74
N ALA A 222 -5.52 -11.41 0.92
CA ALA A 222 -5.17 -11.41 -0.49
C ALA A 222 -3.64 -11.46 -0.69
N ALA A 223 -2.88 -10.68 0.09
CA ALA A 223 -1.43 -10.78 0.05
C ALA A 223 -0.94 -12.14 0.55
N ARG A 224 -1.57 -12.75 1.57
CA ARG A 224 -1.21 -14.08 2.07
C ARG A 224 -1.46 -15.16 1.02
N ASP A 225 -2.62 -15.16 0.40
CA ASP A 225 -3.13 -16.26 -0.41
C ASP A 225 -2.71 -16.18 -1.88
N ASN A 226 -2.40 -14.97 -2.39
CA ASN A 226 -2.00 -14.77 -3.78
C ASN A 226 -0.50 -14.43 -3.88
N PRO A 227 0.31 -15.26 -4.58
CA PRO A 227 1.76 -15.03 -4.68
C PRO A 227 2.15 -13.76 -5.44
N ARG A 228 1.24 -13.20 -6.24
CA ARG A 228 1.47 -11.97 -7.03
C ARG A 228 0.99 -10.69 -6.32
N ILE A 229 0.40 -10.80 -5.12
CA ILE A 229 0.02 -9.65 -4.29
C ILE A 229 1.01 -9.52 -3.14
N ILE A 230 1.64 -8.36 -3.02
CA ILE A 230 2.64 -8.01 -2.02
C ILE A 230 2.04 -6.95 -1.12
N MET A 231 2.09 -7.11 0.20
CA MET A 231 1.74 -6.04 1.12
C MET A 231 2.98 -5.25 1.50
N ALA A 232 2.99 -3.95 1.22
CA ALA A 232 4.13 -3.08 1.50
C ALA A 232 4.24 -2.73 2.98
N CYS A 233 3.15 -2.20 3.52
CA CYS A 233 3.08 -1.66 4.87
C CYS A 233 1.63 -1.42 5.28
N PRO A 234 1.34 -1.26 6.58
CA PRO A 234 0.11 -0.62 7.05
C PRO A 234 0.22 0.91 6.88
N GLU A 235 -0.92 1.59 6.74
CA GLU A 235 -0.97 3.04 6.54
C GLU A 235 -1.00 3.87 7.83
N TYR A 236 -1.15 3.25 9.01
CA TYR A 236 -1.32 3.99 10.27
C TYR A 236 -0.08 4.81 10.71
N PRO A 237 1.18 4.45 10.36
CA PRO A 237 2.33 5.26 10.76
C PRO A 237 2.48 6.53 9.93
N ILE A 238 1.69 6.71 8.89
CA ILE A 238 1.85 7.80 7.94
C ILE A 238 1.11 9.06 8.41
N GLN A 239 1.79 10.19 8.34
CA GLN A 239 1.22 11.48 8.72
C GLN A 239 0.09 11.89 7.78
N ARG A 240 -1.04 12.32 8.36
CA ARG A 240 -2.25 12.75 7.66
C ARG A 240 -2.56 14.22 7.87
N VAL A 241 -3.28 14.79 6.89
CA VAL A 241 -3.83 16.15 6.96
C VAL A 241 -5.25 16.18 7.52
N ASP A 242 -5.95 15.06 7.37
CA ASP A 242 -7.29 14.80 7.91
C ASP A 242 -7.41 13.33 8.35
N GLY A 243 -8.59 12.84 8.66
CA GLY A 243 -8.80 11.45 9.08
C GLY A 243 -8.46 10.39 8.01
N THR A 244 -8.25 10.79 6.77
CA THR A 244 -8.05 9.90 5.62
C THR A 244 -6.81 10.24 4.82
N HIS A 245 -6.66 11.51 4.39
CA HIS A 245 -5.65 11.93 3.43
C HIS A 245 -4.32 12.27 4.10
N MET A 246 -3.25 12.04 3.37
CA MET A 246 -1.88 12.17 3.88
C MET A 246 -1.28 13.54 3.55
N THR A 247 -0.24 13.92 4.30
CA THR A 247 0.64 15.04 3.91
C THR A 247 1.45 14.66 2.67
N GLY A 248 2.07 15.64 2.01
CA GLY A 248 2.99 15.34 0.89
C GLY A 248 4.14 14.43 1.31
N ALA A 249 4.72 14.64 2.50
CA ALA A 249 5.73 13.75 3.06
C ALA A 249 5.18 12.35 3.34
N GLY A 250 3.91 12.25 3.78
CA GLY A 250 3.22 10.98 3.97
C GLY A 250 3.04 10.21 2.66
N TYR A 251 2.61 10.86 1.59
CA TYR A 251 2.50 10.22 0.29
C TYR A 251 3.84 9.75 -0.25
N ALA A 252 4.87 10.57 -0.14
CA ALA A 252 6.22 10.18 -0.52
C ALA A 252 6.72 8.97 0.28
N MET A 253 6.42 8.90 1.58
CA MET A 253 6.76 7.76 2.45
C MET A 253 6.00 6.50 2.03
N LEU A 254 4.70 6.60 1.78
CA LEU A 254 3.89 5.48 1.28
C LEU A 254 4.46 4.90 -0.01
N GLY A 255 4.81 5.78 -0.95
CA GLY A 255 5.48 5.38 -2.19
C GLY A 255 6.81 4.66 -1.93
N ALA A 256 7.63 5.18 -1.03
CA ALA A 256 8.91 4.57 -0.68
C ALA A 256 8.75 3.13 -0.12
N TRP A 257 7.73 2.89 0.72
CA TRP A 257 7.43 1.52 1.20
C TRP A 257 6.97 0.60 0.06
N HIS A 258 6.11 1.08 -0.86
CA HIS A 258 5.72 0.30 -2.04
C HIS A 258 6.92 -0.07 -2.91
N GLY A 259 7.76 0.90 -3.22
CA GLY A 259 8.99 0.69 -4.01
C GLY A 259 9.95 -0.28 -3.34
N ARG A 260 10.14 -0.18 -2.01
CA ARG A 260 10.96 -1.12 -1.23
C ARG A 260 10.43 -2.55 -1.28
N ALA A 261 9.13 -2.74 -1.07
CA ALA A 261 8.52 -4.07 -1.06
C ALA A 261 8.62 -4.75 -2.44
N LEU A 262 8.36 -4.00 -3.51
CA LEU A 262 8.56 -4.46 -4.89
C LEU A 262 10.04 -4.78 -5.15
N ARG A 263 10.96 -3.88 -4.78
CA ARG A 263 12.41 -4.08 -4.93
C ARG A 263 12.87 -5.35 -4.25
N LYS A 264 12.55 -5.53 -2.96
CA LYS A 264 12.97 -6.73 -2.21
C LYS A 264 12.41 -8.00 -2.83
N THR A 265 11.14 -8.00 -3.26
CA THR A 265 10.54 -9.15 -3.94
C THR A 265 11.25 -9.49 -5.25
N VAL A 266 11.55 -8.50 -6.09
CA VAL A 266 12.22 -8.72 -7.38
C VAL A 266 13.67 -9.18 -7.17
N GLN A 267 14.42 -8.55 -6.27
CA GLN A 267 15.83 -8.87 -6.02
C GLN A 267 16.04 -10.25 -5.41
N THR A 268 15.14 -10.68 -4.53
CA THR A 268 15.29 -11.98 -3.84
C THR A 268 14.58 -13.13 -4.55
N GLY A 269 13.65 -12.83 -5.45
CA GLY A 269 12.74 -13.82 -6.03
C GLY A 269 11.71 -14.37 -5.04
N ALA A 270 11.74 -13.92 -3.78
CA ALA A 270 10.80 -14.30 -2.73
C ALA A 270 9.89 -13.12 -2.39
N LYS A 271 8.61 -13.40 -2.16
CA LYS A 271 7.65 -12.38 -1.80
C LYS A 271 8.05 -11.67 -0.51
N TRP A 272 8.09 -10.34 -0.52
CA TRP A 272 8.24 -9.52 0.68
C TRP A 272 7.04 -9.68 1.60
N TRP A 273 7.30 -9.75 2.90
CA TRP A 273 6.29 -9.81 3.95
C TRP A 273 6.51 -8.69 4.98
N PRO A 274 5.48 -7.87 5.28
CA PRO A 274 5.52 -6.97 6.42
C PRO A 274 5.48 -7.77 7.72
N LEU A 275 5.80 -7.12 8.83
CA LEU A 275 5.71 -7.72 10.16
C LEU A 275 4.26 -8.11 10.47
N HIS A 276 4.02 -9.36 10.87
CA HIS A 276 2.69 -9.88 11.17
C HIS A 276 2.72 -11.03 12.18
N MET A 277 1.59 -11.29 12.84
CA MET A 277 1.42 -12.43 13.74
C MET A 277 1.33 -13.72 12.92
N ALA A 278 2.19 -14.69 13.22
CA ALA A 278 2.18 -16.01 12.57
C ALA A 278 1.36 -17.03 13.37
N CYS A 279 1.46 -17.00 14.69
CA CYS A 279 0.66 -17.83 15.58
C CYS A 279 0.51 -17.17 16.95
N ALA A 280 -0.54 -17.58 17.67
CA ALA A 280 -0.79 -17.25 19.06
C ALA A 280 -1.18 -18.53 19.80
N ILE A 281 -0.48 -18.82 20.89
CA ILE A 281 -0.67 -20.04 21.69
C ILE A 281 -0.90 -19.63 23.15
N ARG A 282 -1.97 -20.15 23.75
CA ARG A 282 -2.36 -19.86 25.14
C ARG A 282 -2.02 -21.04 26.05
N ASP A 283 -1.43 -20.72 27.19
CA ASP A 283 -1.25 -21.59 28.35
C ASP A 283 -1.77 -20.84 29.59
N GLY A 284 -2.91 -21.26 30.10
CA GLY A 284 -3.61 -20.58 31.20
C GLY A 284 -3.96 -19.11 30.82
N ALA A 285 -3.48 -18.18 31.63
CA ALA A 285 -3.65 -16.74 31.41
C ALA A 285 -2.63 -16.13 30.43
N THR A 286 -1.69 -16.89 29.91
CA THR A 286 -0.57 -16.38 29.13
C THR A 286 -0.74 -16.74 27.65
N ILE A 287 -0.65 -15.78 26.75
CA ILE A 287 -0.71 -15.98 25.30
C ILE A 287 0.65 -15.57 24.71
N THR A 288 1.37 -16.54 24.15
CA THR A 288 2.61 -16.29 23.40
C THR A 288 2.30 -16.06 21.92
N VAL A 289 2.67 -14.91 21.42
CA VAL A 289 2.49 -14.50 20.03
C VAL A 289 3.82 -14.50 19.32
N THR A 290 3.93 -15.26 18.22
CA THR A 290 5.10 -15.27 17.36
C THR A 290 4.87 -14.39 16.14
N PHE A 291 5.81 -13.49 15.87
CA PHE A 291 5.81 -12.62 14.71
C PHE A 291 6.79 -13.10 13.65
N VAL A 292 6.42 -12.90 12.38
CA VAL A 292 7.28 -13.14 11.20
C VAL A 292 7.20 -11.94 10.25
N GLY A 293 8.04 -11.93 9.20
CA GLY A 293 8.13 -10.80 8.28
C GLY A 293 8.88 -9.61 8.88
N GLY A 294 9.10 -8.58 8.07
CA GLY A 294 9.97 -7.47 8.43
C GLY A 294 11.43 -7.88 8.71
N GLU A 295 12.29 -6.94 9.02
CA GLU A 295 13.72 -7.17 9.27
C GLU A 295 14.13 -6.68 10.66
N GLY A 296 14.86 -7.50 11.43
CA GLY A 296 15.34 -7.19 12.78
C GLY A 296 14.38 -7.64 13.88
N ASP A 297 14.77 -7.42 15.13
CA ASP A 297 14.03 -7.82 16.31
C ASP A 297 12.84 -6.89 16.58
N LEU A 298 11.88 -7.38 17.35
CA LEU A 298 10.73 -6.59 17.77
C LEU A 298 11.14 -5.44 18.70
N THR A 299 10.44 -4.34 18.57
CA THR A 299 10.51 -3.22 19.52
C THR A 299 9.14 -2.55 19.64
N PHE A 300 8.86 -2.01 20.84
CA PHE A 300 7.78 -1.07 21.02
C PHE A 300 8.25 0.35 20.69
N ASP A 301 7.48 1.03 19.85
CA ASP A 301 7.77 2.42 19.50
C ASP A 301 6.91 3.36 20.34
N SER A 302 7.54 4.37 20.91
CA SER A 302 6.83 5.47 21.59
C SER A 302 6.20 6.49 20.65
N TYR A 303 6.40 6.30 19.34
CA TYR A 303 5.83 7.14 18.31
C TYR A 303 4.31 7.07 18.30
N SER A 304 3.65 8.24 18.33
CA SER A 304 2.22 8.31 18.07
C SER A 304 2.00 8.28 16.56
N PRO A 305 1.42 7.20 16.03
CA PRO A 305 1.14 7.10 14.59
C PRO A 305 0.29 8.26 14.08
N ASP A 306 -0.54 8.84 14.96
CA ASP A 306 -1.52 9.86 14.60
C ASP A 306 -0.95 11.25 14.32
N GLN A 307 0.31 11.51 14.63
CA GLN A 307 0.78 12.91 14.62
C GLN A 307 2.08 13.15 13.87
N GLY A 308 2.80 12.13 13.40
CA GLY A 308 4.13 12.33 12.82
C GLY A 308 5.10 13.00 13.80
N LYS A 309 4.79 12.99 15.08
CA LYS A 309 5.59 13.57 16.15
C LYS A 309 5.91 12.51 17.18
N VAL A 310 7.14 12.50 17.66
CA VAL A 310 7.50 11.77 18.86
C VAL A 310 6.70 12.35 20.01
N VAL A 311 5.73 11.62 20.52
CA VAL A 311 4.98 12.00 21.71
C VAL A 311 5.62 11.30 22.88
N THR A 312 6.40 12.04 23.65
CA THR A 312 6.98 11.51 24.88
C THR A 312 5.89 11.24 25.91
N GLY A 313 5.85 10.04 26.40
CA GLY A 313 5.35 9.67 27.71
C GLY A 313 3.91 9.20 27.86
N ALA A 314 2.90 9.71 27.18
CA ALA A 314 1.51 9.47 27.60
C ALA A 314 0.57 8.85 26.56
N ARG A 315 1.07 8.43 25.42
CA ARG A 315 0.23 7.98 24.31
C ARG A 315 0.68 6.70 23.62
N ALA A 316 1.44 5.86 24.30
CA ALA A 316 1.55 4.46 23.92
C ALA A 316 0.13 3.88 23.87
N LEU A 317 -0.21 3.18 22.81
CA LEU A 317 -1.49 2.50 22.76
C LEU A 317 -1.58 1.51 23.93
N PRO A 318 -2.70 1.44 24.63
CA PRO A 318 -2.88 0.43 25.66
C PRO A 318 -2.54 -0.94 25.08
N PHE A 319 -1.73 -1.69 25.79
CA PHE A 319 -1.32 -3.04 25.39
C PHE A 319 -0.71 -3.12 23.98
N ALA A 320 0.04 -2.09 23.58
CA ALA A 320 0.65 -1.96 22.25
C ALA A 320 -0.33 -2.11 21.07
N GLY A 321 -1.62 -1.95 21.31
CA GLY A 321 -2.69 -2.09 20.31
C GLY A 321 -3.32 -3.48 20.27
N PHE A 322 -2.97 -4.39 21.18
CA PHE A 322 -3.68 -5.67 21.33
C PHE A 322 -5.03 -5.50 22.00
N SER A 323 -5.97 -6.34 21.59
CA SER A 323 -7.21 -6.63 22.32
C SER A 323 -7.51 -8.12 22.25
N TRP A 324 -8.23 -8.61 23.28
CA TRP A 324 -8.66 -9.99 23.40
C TRP A 324 -10.15 -10.10 23.14
N ALA A 325 -10.55 -10.89 22.15
CA ALA A 325 -11.93 -11.16 21.80
C ALA A 325 -12.28 -12.58 22.22
N GLN A 326 -12.81 -12.73 23.44
CA GLN A 326 -13.14 -14.00 24.08
C GLN A 326 -14.53 -14.50 23.66
N THR A 327 -14.66 -15.81 23.52
CA THR A 327 -15.92 -16.51 23.33
C THR A 327 -16.07 -17.59 24.39
N GLY A 328 -17.09 -17.47 25.23
CA GLY A 328 -17.35 -18.36 26.36
C GLY A 328 -16.45 -18.09 27.58
N GLY A 329 -16.67 -18.83 28.67
CA GLY A 329 -15.96 -18.66 29.93
C GLY A 329 -16.22 -17.34 30.65
N GLU A 330 -15.58 -17.13 31.79
CA GLU A 330 -15.59 -15.84 32.47
C GLU A 330 -14.73 -14.81 31.71
N PRO A 331 -15.25 -13.62 31.43
CA PRO A 331 -14.54 -12.60 30.67
C PRO A 331 -13.20 -12.23 31.31
N GLN A 332 -12.15 -12.20 30.50
CA GLN A 332 -10.83 -11.74 30.91
C GLN A 332 -10.40 -10.54 30.04
N ASP A 333 -9.71 -9.61 30.65
CA ASP A 333 -9.07 -8.49 29.98
C ASP A 333 -7.56 -8.75 29.82
N ILE A 334 -6.89 -7.96 28.98
CA ILE A 334 -5.42 -7.96 28.93
C ILE A 334 -4.90 -7.20 30.15
N ALA A 335 -4.03 -7.83 30.92
CA ALA A 335 -3.35 -7.24 32.07
C ALA A 335 -1.99 -6.63 31.67
N ASP A 336 -1.24 -7.29 30.79
CA ASP A 336 0.10 -6.86 30.38
C ASP A 336 0.49 -7.35 28.99
N VAL A 337 1.48 -6.67 28.37
CA VAL A 337 2.08 -7.05 27.07
C VAL A 337 3.57 -6.75 27.09
N GLU A 338 4.39 -7.79 26.93
CA GLU A 338 5.85 -7.70 26.95
C GLU A 338 6.49 -8.34 25.71
N ILE A 339 7.62 -7.79 25.25
CA ILE A 339 8.50 -8.46 24.28
C ILE A 339 9.36 -9.46 25.07
N THR A 340 9.11 -10.76 24.87
CA THR A 340 9.78 -11.85 25.59
C THR A 340 10.82 -12.56 24.73
N GLY A 341 10.96 -12.20 23.48
CA GLY A 341 11.98 -12.73 22.57
C GLY A 341 12.14 -11.88 21.32
N PRO A 342 13.16 -12.13 20.49
CA PRO A 342 13.42 -11.34 19.28
C PRO A 342 12.21 -11.19 18.34
N ARG A 343 11.35 -12.22 18.35
CA ARG A 343 10.13 -12.31 17.51
C ARG A 343 8.92 -12.75 18.32
N GLN A 344 8.95 -12.59 19.63
CA GLN A 344 7.88 -13.04 20.51
C GLN A 344 7.38 -11.93 21.43
N ILE A 345 6.08 -11.90 21.58
CA ILE A 345 5.37 -11.05 22.54
C ILE A 345 4.52 -11.97 23.42
N THR A 346 4.57 -11.73 24.72
CA THR A 346 3.67 -12.35 25.68
C THR A 346 2.55 -11.36 26.02
N VAL A 347 1.32 -11.82 25.88
CA VAL A 347 0.10 -11.11 26.33
C VAL A 347 -0.42 -11.86 27.54
N THR A 348 -0.51 -11.17 28.68
CA THR A 348 -1.02 -11.72 29.94
C THR A 348 -2.45 -11.26 30.16
N LEU A 349 -3.36 -12.18 30.37
CA LEU A 349 -4.74 -11.92 30.75
C LEU A 349 -4.89 -11.73 32.27
N THR A 350 -5.97 -11.09 32.69
CA THR A 350 -6.28 -10.87 34.11
C THR A 350 -6.53 -12.18 34.91
N GLY A 351 -6.82 -13.26 34.21
CA GLY A 351 -7.01 -14.61 34.77
C GLY A 351 -7.04 -15.65 33.65
N ASP A 352 -7.09 -16.92 34.02
CA ASP A 352 -7.23 -18.01 33.06
C ASP A 352 -8.66 -18.12 32.55
N PRO A 353 -8.91 -17.92 31.25
CA PRO A 353 -10.23 -18.08 30.67
C PRO A 353 -10.54 -19.56 30.35
N ALA A 354 -10.39 -20.43 31.33
CA ALA A 354 -10.55 -21.87 31.19
C ALA A 354 -11.81 -22.26 30.40
N GLY A 355 -11.66 -23.11 29.38
CA GLY A 355 -12.75 -23.55 28.49
C GLY A 355 -13.25 -22.51 27.51
N ALA A 356 -12.65 -21.33 27.46
CA ALA A 356 -12.95 -20.30 26.43
C ALA A 356 -12.05 -20.43 25.22
N THR A 357 -12.59 -20.08 24.07
CA THR A 357 -11.82 -19.81 22.84
C THR A 357 -11.71 -18.31 22.62
N GLY A 358 -10.86 -17.88 21.72
CA GLY A 358 -10.78 -16.45 21.41
C GLY A 358 -9.77 -16.11 20.35
N LYS A 359 -9.81 -14.83 19.98
CA LYS A 359 -8.88 -14.23 19.03
C LYS A 359 -8.07 -13.12 19.69
N LEU A 360 -6.79 -13.05 19.36
CA LEU A 360 -6.05 -11.82 19.52
C LEU A 360 -6.28 -10.92 18.29
N VAL A 361 -6.60 -9.67 18.56
CA VAL A 361 -6.79 -8.63 17.56
C VAL A 361 -5.73 -7.57 17.76
N LEU A 362 -4.97 -7.27 16.71
CA LEU A 362 -3.94 -6.26 16.74
C LEU A 362 -4.38 -5.06 15.90
N GLY A 363 -4.37 -3.89 16.54
CA GLY A 363 -4.61 -2.62 15.90
C GLY A 363 -6.08 -2.25 15.69
N HIS A 364 -7.01 -3.05 16.16
CA HIS A 364 -8.44 -2.71 16.18
C HIS A 364 -9.01 -3.06 17.55
N THR A 365 -9.60 -2.07 18.21
CA THR A 365 -10.34 -2.31 19.44
C THR A 365 -11.84 -2.43 19.12
N PRO A 366 -12.56 -3.41 19.70
CA PRO A 366 -14.01 -3.49 19.57
C PRO A 366 -14.69 -2.17 19.93
N ALA A 367 -15.85 -1.90 19.36
CA ALA A 367 -16.57 -0.63 19.28
C ALA A 367 -16.71 0.21 20.58
N ALA A 368 -16.52 -0.37 21.75
CA ALA A 368 -16.53 0.35 23.03
C ALA A 368 -15.30 1.22 23.26
N ALA A 369 -14.20 0.97 22.58
CA ALA A 369 -12.92 1.69 22.72
C ALA A 369 -12.57 2.60 21.52
N THR A 370 -13.49 2.80 20.58
CA THR A 370 -13.24 3.56 19.35
C THR A 370 -13.21 5.07 19.54
N ARG A 371 -13.56 5.57 20.72
CA ARG A 371 -13.22 6.93 21.14
C ARG A 371 -12.05 6.85 22.10
N ARG A 372 -10.85 7.08 21.62
CA ARG A 372 -9.70 7.33 22.50
C ARG A 372 -10.07 8.46 23.44
N GLU A 373 -10.10 8.20 24.74
CA GLU A 373 -10.31 9.23 25.76
C GLU A 373 -9.29 10.36 25.51
N GLY A 374 -9.78 11.58 25.44
CA GLY A 374 -8.96 12.79 25.24
C GLY A 374 -8.91 13.34 23.80
N PHE A 375 -9.58 12.70 22.83
CA PHE A 375 -9.73 13.27 21.49
C PHE A 375 -11.15 13.84 21.34
N THR A 376 -11.26 15.14 21.51
CA THR A 376 -12.49 15.88 21.16
C THR A 376 -12.61 15.97 19.66
N GLY A 377 -13.79 15.61 19.14
CA GLY A 377 -14.08 15.68 17.71
C GLY A 377 -13.74 17.04 17.12
N GLY A 378 -13.00 17.03 16.02
CA GLY A 378 -12.57 18.23 15.31
C GLY A 378 -11.09 18.32 15.01
N ASP A 379 -10.22 17.51 15.64
CA ASP A 379 -8.83 17.44 15.22
C ASP A 379 -8.70 16.43 14.06
N PRO A 380 -8.42 16.90 12.84
CA PRO A 380 -8.28 16.03 11.67
C PRO A 380 -7.11 15.02 11.81
N ARG A 381 -6.26 15.20 12.82
CA ARG A 381 -5.14 14.31 13.14
C ARG A 381 -5.56 13.15 14.02
N THR A 382 -6.75 13.16 14.58
CA THR A 382 -7.33 12.07 15.34
C THR A 382 -7.90 11.03 14.39
N ALA A 383 -7.05 10.40 13.61
CA ALA A 383 -7.48 9.28 12.79
C ALA A 383 -8.08 8.22 13.72
N THR A 384 -9.37 8.10 13.62
CA THR A 384 -10.15 7.00 14.15
C THR A 384 -9.73 5.76 13.36
N GLY A 385 -8.62 5.14 13.70
CA GLY A 385 -8.10 4.04 12.90
C GLY A 385 -7.39 3.01 13.75
N GLY A 386 -7.21 1.84 13.17
CA GLY A 386 -6.37 0.82 13.72
C GLY A 386 -4.91 1.28 13.77
N ALA A 387 -4.22 0.99 14.86
CA ALA A 387 -2.80 1.24 15.01
C ALA A 387 -2.18 0.31 16.06
N THR A 388 -0.87 0.11 15.96
CA THR A 388 -0.09 -0.61 16.98
C THR A 388 1.22 0.12 17.21
N ASN A 389 1.86 -0.11 18.36
CA ASN A 389 3.20 0.37 18.68
C ASN A 389 4.30 -0.64 18.33
N ILE A 390 3.97 -1.73 17.65
CA ILE A 390 4.88 -2.82 17.35
C ILE A 390 5.52 -2.62 15.99
N ARG A 391 6.83 -2.62 15.96
CA ARG A 391 7.64 -2.63 14.73
C ARG A 391 8.91 -3.45 14.94
N THR A 392 9.70 -3.62 13.90
CA THR A 392 11.07 -4.12 14.06
C THR A 392 12.03 -2.99 14.43
N ALA A 393 13.10 -3.33 15.15
CA ALA A 393 14.22 -2.43 15.44
C ALA A 393 15.04 -2.13 14.17
N GLY A 394 15.05 -3.05 13.20
CA GLY A 394 15.65 -2.86 11.89
C GLY A 394 14.97 -1.74 11.12
N SER A 395 15.73 -1.14 10.22
CA SER A 395 15.23 -0.12 9.33
C SER A 395 15.98 -0.16 8.01
N ASP A 396 15.26 0.12 6.93
CA ASP A 396 15.85 0.46 5.64
C ASP A 396 15.72 1.98 5.44
N THR A 397 16.37 2.52 4.45
CA THR A 397 16.22 3.94 4.09
C THR A 397 15.77 4.06 2.65
N ASP A 398 14.96 5.06 2.39
CA ASP A 398 14.63 5.43 1.03
C ASP A 398 15.77 6.24 0.37
N ALA A 399 15.58 6.60 -0.89
CA ALA A 399 16.56 7.37 -1.66
C ALA A 399 16.81 8.79 -1.10
N TRP A 400 16.00 9.26 -0.17
CA TRP A 400 16.16 10.56 0.51
C TRP A 400 16.66 10.42 1.94
N GLY A 401 17.06 9.20 2.36
CA GLY A 401 17.57 8.91 3.69
C GLY A 401 16.48 8.85 4.78
N ARG A 402 15.19 8.76 4.39
CA ARG A 402 14.11 8.59 5.37
C ARG A 402 14.06 7.14 5.83
N ILE A 403 13.86 6.93 7.11
CA ILE A 403 13.82 5.60 7.72
C ILE A 403 12.48 4.93 7.40
N LEU A 404 12.55 3.70 6.88
CA LEU A 404 11.42 2.84 6.56
C LEU A 404 11.38 1.67 7.56
N HIS A 405 10.70 1.84 8.69
CA HIS A 405 10.50 0.77 9.66
C HIS A 405 9.47 -0.25 9.18
N ASP A 406 9.59 -1.49 9.65
CA ASP A 406 8.63 -2.55 9.40
C ASP A 406 7.61 -2.60 10.54
N TRP A 407 6.51 -1.91 10.35
CA TRP A 407 5.39 -1.86 11.28
C TRP A 407 4.52 -3.10 11.17
N ALA A 408 3.99 -3.57 12.30
CA ALA A 408 3.09 -4.71 12.32
C ALA A 408 1.76 -4.36 11.63
N VAL A 409 1.28 -5.28 10.79
CA VAL A 409 -0.02 -5.13 10.13
C VAL A 409 -1.17 -5.28 11.13
N LEU A 410 -2.30 -4.66 10.81
CA LEU A 410 -3.55 -4.85 11.54
C LEU A 410 -4.06 -6.25 11.25
N GLN A 411 -4.30 -7.06 12.29
CA GLN A 411 -4.58 -8.48 12.10
C GLN A 411 -5.41 -9.05 13.25
N GLU A 412 -6.26 -10.02 12.94
CA GLU A 412 -6.81 -10.93 13.93
C GLU A 412 -6.25 -12.35 13.73
N ILE A 413 -6.05 -13.07 14.81
CA ILE A 413 -5.57 -14.44 14.79
C ILE A 413 -6.27 -15.28 15.85
N GLU A 414 -6.66 -16.51 15.48
CA GLU A 414 -7.18 -17.49 16.44
C GLU A 414 -6.08 -17.89 17.42
N VAL A 415 -6.43 -17.93 18.70
CA VAL A 415 -5.53 -18.38 19.76
C VAL A 415 -5.77 -19.86 20.00
N LYS A 416 -4.70 -20.65 19.84
CA LYS A 416 -4.71 -22.09 20.12
C LYS A 416 -4.37 -22.34 21.58
N GLU A 417 -5.03 -23.30 22.18
CA GLU A 417 -4.71 -23.76 23.53
C GLU A 417 -3.69 -24.90 23.47
N VAL A 418 -2.77 -24.95 24.46
CA VAL A 418 -1.79 -26.04 24.62
C VAL A 418 -2.48 -27.34 25.00
#